data_651fa59749c058ba98b42718106592aa
#
_entry.id   651fa59749c058ba98b42718106592aa
#
_cell.length_a   1.000
_cell.length_b   1.000
_cell.length_c   1.000
_cell.angle_alpha   90.00
_cell.angle_beta   90.00
_cell.angle_gamma   90.00
#
_symmetry.space_group_name_H-M   'P 1'
#
loop_
_entity.id
_entity.type
_entity.pdbx_description
1 polymer ?
#
loop_
_entity_poly.entity_id
_entity_poly.type
_entity_poly.pdbx_seq_one_letter_code
_entity_poly.pdbx_strand_id
1 'polypeptide(L)'
;MSFISDIKTVKEKDPSVRSSIGIILTHNGMHAVWIYRVSRLFWKVRLKLVAKIISNVGRFFTGVEIHPGAQIGKNFMIDHGTGTVIGETSVIGNNVLLYHQVTLGGTGNDKGNKRHPSLCDNVMVAAGAKILGNIHIGTNAKIGANAVVLK
;
A
#
# COMPACT_ATOMS: atom_id res chain seq x y z
N MET A 1 11.47 -6.73 -8.32
CA MET A 1 10.41 -7.43 -7.55
C MET A 1 9.73 -8.37 -8.52
N SER A 2 9.59 -9.64 -8.16
CA SER A 2 8.95 -10.64 -9.01
C SER A 2 7.60 -11.04 -8.38
N PHE A 3 6.66 -11.48 -9.19
CA PHE A 3 5.39 -12.06 -8.74
C PHE A 3 5.60 -13.23 -7.77
N ILE A 4 6.68 -13.99 -7.97
CA ILE A 4 7.03 -15.13 -7.12
C ILE A 4 7.39 -14.68 -5.69
N SER A 5 8.15 -13.58 -5.55
CA SER A 5 8.51 -13.05 -4.23
C SER A 5 7.28 -12.54 -3.47
N ASP A 6 6.29 -12.00 -4.18
CA ASP A 6 5.05 -11.54 -3.55
C ASP A 6 4.23 -12.70 -3.01
N ILE A 7 4.05 -13.75 -3.80
CA ILE A 7 3.35 -14.97 -3.38
C ILE A 7 4.04 -15.59 -2.14
N LYS A 8 5.37 -15.60 -2.12
CA LYS A 8 6.14 -16.08 -0.96
C LYS A 8 5.85 -15.21 0.27
N THR A 9 5.87 -13.89 0.11
CA THR A 9 5.58 -12.93 1.20
C THR A 9 4.20 -13.16 1.80
N VAL A 10 3.17 -13.39 0.96
CA VAL A 10 1.81 -13.68 1.45
C VAL A 10 1.78 -14.99 2.22
N LYS A 11 2.39 -16.05 1.71
CA LYS A 11 2.46 -17.34 2.40
C LYS A 11 3.14 -17.27 3.76
N GLU A 12 4.17 -16.43 3.89
CA GLU A 12 4.89 -16.24 5.15
C GLU A 12 4.10 -15.43 6.18
N LYS A 13 3.27 -14.50 5.71
CA LYS A 13 2.58 -13.53 6.59
C LYS A 13 1.12 -13.87 6.86
N ASP A 14 0.47 -14.64 5.99
CA ASP A 14 -0.94 -15.03 6.12
C ASP A 14 -1.06 -16.54 6.37
N PRO A 15 -1.32 -16.96 7.62
CA PRO A 15 -1.44 -18.36 7.97
C PRO A 15 -2.70 -19.04 7.38
N SER A 16 -3.68 -18.27 6.88
CA SER A 16 -4.90 -18.82 6.26
C SER A 16 -4.67 -19.35 4.85
N VAL A 17 -3.57 -18.95 4.21
CA VAL A 17 -3.25 -19.28 2.83
C VAL A 17 -2.76 -20.73 2.69
N ARG A 18 -3.49 -21.53 1.90
CA ARG A 18 -3.19 -22.94 1.66
C ARG A 18 -2.48 -23.22 0.33
N SER A 19 -2.61 -22.34 -0.69
CA SER A 19 -2.03 -22.58 -2.01
C SER A 19 -1.62 -21.29 -2.73
N SER A 20 -0.61 -21.40 -3.61
CA SER A 20 -0.21 -20.27 -4.48
C SER A 20 -1.31 -19.88 -5.47
N ILE A 21 -2.07 -20.85 -5.97
CA ILE A 21 -3.17 -20.62 -6.91
C ILE A 21 -4.27 -19.81 -6.21
N GLY A 22 -4.58 -20.14 -4.94
CA GLY A 22 -5.53 -19.36 -4.14
C GLY A 22 -5.12 -17.89 -4.03
N ILE A 23 -3.85 -17.60 -3.74
CA ILE A 23 -3.35 -16.22 -3.70
C ILE A 23 -3.58 -15.51 -5.04
N ILE A 24 -3.18 -16.15 -6.15
CA ILE A 24 -3.29 -15.57 -7.49
C ILE A 24 -4.74 -15.23 -7.84
N LEU A 25 -5.68 -16.06 -7.43
CA LEU A 25 -7.09 -15.91 -7.82
C LEU A 25 -7.90 -15.03 -6.87
N THR A 26 -7.56 -14.99 -5.57
CA THR A 26 -8.48 -14.43 -4.56
C THR A 26 -7.87 -13.37 -3.64
N HIS A 27 -6.55 -13.08 -3.71
CA HIS A 27 -5.92 -12.16 -2.78
C HIS A 27 -5.96 -10.70 -3.29
N ASN A 28 -7.00 -9.95 -2.94
CA ASN A 28 -7.25 -8.58 -3.42
C ASN A 28 -6.07 -7.62 -3.17
N GLY A 29 -5.45 -7.67 -2.00
CA GLY A 29 -4.30 -6.81 -1.69
C GLY A 29 -3.11 -7.07 -2.62
N MET A 30 -2.89 -8.33 -3.03
CA MET A 30 -1.85 -8.70 -3.98
C MET A 30 -2.18 -8.18 -5.40
N HIS A 31 -3.43 -8.34 -5.84
CA HIS A 31 -3.89 -7.78 -7.13
C HIS A 31 -3.69 -6.27 -7.17
N ALA A 32 -4.03 -5.57 -6.08
CA ALA A 32 -3.82 -4.12 -5.98
C ALA A 32 -2.35 -3.73 -6.14
N VAL A 33 -1.43 -4.45 -5.49
CA VAL A 33 0.02 -4.21 -5.61
C VAL A 33 0.51 -4.45 -7.03
N TRP A 34 0.04 -5.49 -7.71
CA TRP A 34 0.43 -5.77 -9.09
C TRP A 34 -0.08 -4.71 -10.06
N ILE A 35 -1.34 -4.29 -9.94
CA ILE A 35 -1.92 -3.21 -10.76
C ILE A 35 -1.19 -1.89 -10.48
N TYR A 36 -0.89 -1.59 -9.22
CA TYR A 36 -0.07 -0.42 -8.85
C TYR A 36 1.29 -0.42 -9.56
N ARG A 37 1.98 -1.56 -9.63
CA ARG A 37 3.29 -1.62 -10.32
C ARG A 37 3.17 -1.28 -11.81
N VAL A 38 2.14 -1.78 -12.48
CA VAL A 38 1.85 -1.42 -13.87
C VAL A 38 1.56 0.08 -13.98
N SER A 39 0.66 0.59 -13.17
CA SER A 39 0.32 2.02 -13.11
C SER A 39 1.57 2.90 -12.88
N ARG A 40 2.46 2.48 -11.96
CA ARG A 40 3.72 3.18 -11.68
C ARG A 40 4.69 3.23 -12.85
N LEU A 41 4.73 2.23 -13.72
CA LEU A 41 5.57 2.28 -14.94
C LEU A 41 5.13 3.45 -15.83
N PHE A 42 3.84 3.60 -16.07
CA PHE A 42 3.30 4.73 -16.83
C PHE A 42 3.54 6.07 -16.13
N TRP A 43 3.44 6.10 -14.80
CA TRP A 43 3.76 7.30 -14.01
C TRP A 43 5.21 7.76 -14.20
N LYS A 44 6.17 6.83 -14.19
CA LYS A 44 7.60 7.10 -14.38
C LYS A 44 7.92 7.66 -15.76
N VAL A 45 7.24 7.20 -16.81
CA VAL A 45 7.41 7.73 -18.19
C VAL A 45 6.52 8.94 -18.47
N ARG A 46 6.02 9.60 -17.42
CA ARG A 46 5.20 10.83 -17.46
C ARG A 46 3.81 10.68 -18.10
N LEU A 47 3.35 9.50 -18.42
CA LEU A 47 1.98 9.23 -18.85
C LEU A 47 1.00 9.19 -17.66
N LYS A 48 0.94 10.33 -16.93
CA LYS A 48 0.26 10.43 -15.64
C LYS A 48 -1.25 10.14 -15.71
N LEU A 49 -1.92 10.54 -16.79
CA LEU A 49 -3.34 10.26 -16.97
C LEU A 49 -3.59 8.76 -17.10
N VAL A 50 -2.81 8.09 -17.95
CA VAL A 50 -2.91 6.63 -18.13
C VAL A 50 -2.65 5.90 -16.81
N ALA A 51 -1.62 6.31 -16.08
CA ALA A 51 -1.31 5.77 -14.77
C ALA A 51 -2.49 5.89 -13.79
N LYS A 52 -3.15 7.06 -13.74
CA LYS A 52 -4.32 7.28 -12.88
C LYS A 52 -5.53 6.45 -13.30
N ILE A 53 -5.77 6.29 -14.60
CA ILE A 53 -6.86 5.43 -15.10
C ILE A 53 -6.62 3.99 -14.65
N ILE A 54 -5.41 3.45 -14.84
CA ILE A 54 -5.05 2.09 -14.39
C ILE A 54 -5.24 1.95 -12.87
N SER A 55 -4.81 2.94 -12.09
CA SER A 55 -4.99 2.94 -10.63
C SER A 55 -6.47 2.92 -10.23
N ASN A 56 -7.33 3.71 -10.92
CA ASN A 56 -8.77 3.72 -10.66
C ASN A 56 -9.45 2.41 -11.02
N VAL A 57 -9.06 1.78 -12.13
CA VAL A 57 -9.52 0.44 -12.50
C VAL A 57 -9.12 -0.57 -11.42
N GLY A 58 -7.87 -0.50 -10.94
CA GLY A 58 -7.41 -1.33 -9.83
C GLY A 58 -8.25 -1.16 -8.56
N ARG A 59 -8.54 0.09 -8.18
CA ARG A 59 -9.41 0.39 -7.04
C ARG A 59 -10.82 -0.20 -7.22
N PHE A 60 -11.40 -0.08 -8.41
CA PHE A 60 -12.73 -0.63 -8.69
C PHE A 60 -12.80 -2.14 -8.44
N PHE A 61 -11.80 -2.90 -8.89
CA PHE A 61 -11.80 -4.36 -8.75
C PHE A 61 -11.31 -4.86 -7.38
N THR A 62 -10.44 -4.13 -6.71
CA THR A 62 -9.79 -4.60 -5.47
C THR A 62 -10.28 -3.91 -4.20
N GLY A 63 -10.96 -2.76 -4.33
CA GLY A 63 -11.31 -1.92 -3.20
C GLY A 63 -10.12 -1.20 -2.56
N VAL A 64 -8.92 -1.24 -3.17
CA VAL A 64 -7.68 -0.64 -2.66
C VAL A 64 -7.23 0.48 -3.59
N GLU A 65 -7.01 1.66 -3.03
CA GLU A 65 -6.47 2.80 -3.76
C GLU A 65 -4.98 2.96 -3.49
N ILE A 66 -4.15 2.79 -4.51
CA ILE A 66 -2.72 3.09 -4.44
C ILE A 66 -2.39 4.11 -5.52
N HIS A 67 -2.00 5.32 -5.10
CA HIS A 67 -1.59 6.33 -6.06
C HIS A 67 -0.31 5.91 -6.79
N PRO A 68 -0.22 6.03 -8.12
CA PRO A 68 0.94 5.58 -8.89
C PRO A 68 2.25 6.33 -8.56
N GLY A 69 2.16 7.49 -7.94
CA GLY A 69 3.30 8.26 -7.43
C GLY A 69 3.91 7.69 -6.15
N ALA A 70 3.18 6.91 -5.36
CA ALA A 70 3.69 6.32 -4.13
C ALA A 70 4.94 5.47 -4.37
N GLN A 71 5.83 5.38 -3.39
CA GLN A 71 7.05 4.58 -3.45
C GLN A 71 6.93 3.41 -2.48
N ILE A 72 7.00 2.19 -2.99
CA ILE A 72 6.79 0.98 -2.19
C ILE A 72 7.99 0.05 -2.35
N GLY A 73 8.56 -0.37 -1.22
CA GLY A 73 9.70 -1.27 -1.12
C GLY A 73 9.33 -2.74 -1.39
N LYS A 74 10.24 -3.64 -1.01
CA LYS A 74 10.10 -5.10 -1.22
C LYS A 74 9.23 -5.73 -0.13
N ASN A 75 8.66 -6.91 -0.43
CA ASN A 75 7.90 -7.74 0.52
C ASN A 75 6.75 -6.96 1.20
N PHE A 76 6.14 -6.05 0.45
CA PHE A 76 4.98 -5.31 0.89
C PHE A 76 3.72 -6.17 0.74
N MET A 77 2.90 -6.20 1.76
CA MET A 77 1.64 -6.94 1.77
C MET A 77 0.50 -6.05 2.27
N ILE A 78 -0.65 -6.16 1.63
CA ILE A 78 -1.92 -5.63 2.11
C ILE A 78 -2.83 -6.82 2.41
N ASP A 79 -3.21 -6.98 3.65
CA ASP A 79 -4.12 -8.04 4.08
C ASP A 79 -5.57 -7.55 4.04
N HIS A 80 -6.47 -8.34 3.44
CA HIS A 80 -7.84 -7.99 3.07
C HIS A 80 -7.92 -6.81 2.08
N GLY A 81 -7.50 -5.64 2.47
CA GLY A 81 -7.24 -4.46 1.64
C GLY A 81 -8.40 -3.50 1.45
N THR A 82 -9.65 -3.92 1.47
CA THR A 82 -10.81 -3.06 1.18
C THR A 82 -10.77 -1.76 1.97
N GLY A 83 -10.93 -0.63 1.28
CA GLY A 83 -10.92 0.70 1.89
C GLY A 83 -9.54 1.25 2.25
N THR A 84 -8.45 0.55 1.89
CA THR A 84 -7.09 1.06 2.07
C THR A 84 -6.78 2.13 1.03
N VAL A 85 -6.17 3.24 1.47
CA VAL A 85 -5.77 4.37 0.63
C VAL A 85 -4.31 4.71 0.86
N ILE A 86 -3.51 4.72 -0.20
CA ILE A 86 -2.11 5.11 -0.18
C ILE A 86 -1.90 6.32 -1.09
N GLY A 87 -1.63 7.48 -0.49
CA GLY A 87 -1.49 8.75 -1.18
C GLY A 87 -0.21 8.91 -2.00
N GLU A 88 -0.20 9.89 -2.89
CA GLU A 88 0.81 10.13 -3.94
C GLU A 88 2.25 10.15 -3.44
N THR A 89 2.52 10.86 -2.36
CA THR A 89 3.89 11.06 -1.86
C THR A 89 4.26 10.12 -0.71
N SER A 90 3.46 9.07 -0.48
CA SER A 90 3.78 8.03 0.51
C SER A 90 5.07 7.31 0.13
N VAL A 91 5.88 7.02 1.14
CA VAL A 91 7.07 6.18 1.02
C VAL A 91 6.91 5.00 1.96
N ILE A 92 7.00 3.80 1.44
CA ILE A 92 6.85 2.56 2.21
C ILE A 92 8.13 1.74 2.04
N GLY A 93 8.77 1.43 3.16
CA GLY A 93 9.97 0.63 3.22
C GLY A 93 9.75 -0.84 2.85
N ASN A 94 10.70 -1.68 3.25
CA ASN A 94 10.64 -3.11 2.99
C ASN A 94 9.88 -3.85 4.09
N ASN A 95 9.28 -4.99 3.73
CA ASN A 95 8.64 -5.90 4.68
C ASN A 95 7.49 -5.27 5.49
N VAL A 96 6.80 -4.30 4.91
CA VAL A 96 5.67 -3.60 5.55
C VAL A 96 4.37 -4.38 5.33
N LEU A 97 3.54 -4.43 6.37
CA LEU A 97 2.20 -5.03 6.36
C LEU A 97 1.15 -3.97 6.67
N LEU A 98 0.18 -3.80 5.79
CA LEU A 98 -1.02 -2.99 6.03
C LEU A 98 -2.24 -3.89 6.06
N TYR A 99 -3.19 -3.58 6.92
CA TYR A 99 -4.51 -4.19 6.92
C TYR A 99 -5.53 -3.32 6.16
N HIS A 100 -6.77 -3.80 6.08
CA HIS A 100 -7.86 -3.09 5.44
C HIS A 100 -8.18 -1.74 6.10
N GLN A 101 -8.78 -0.81 5.34
CA GLN A 101 -9.19 0.53 5.79
C GLN A 101 -8.04 1.41 6.33
N VAL A 102 -6.79 1.04 6.12
CA VAL A 102 -5.65 1.89 6.46
C VAL A 102 -5.57 3.07 5.50
N THR A 103 -5.33 4.27 6.03
CA THR A 103 -5.11 5.47 5.22
C THR A 103 -3.71 6.02 5.45
N LEU A 104 -2.91 6.13 4.40
CA LEU A 104 -1.70 6.93 4.34
C LEU A 104 -2.02 8.23 3.59
N GLY A 105 -2.50 9.23 4.31
CA GLY A 105 -3.13 10.43 3.76
C GLY A 105 -2.36 11.72 4.05
N GLY A 106 -2.80 12.81 3.42
CA GLY A 106 -2.41 14.19 3.78
C GLY A 106 -3.39 14.77 4.79
N THR A 107 -2.99 15.86 5.46
CA THR A 107 -3.85 16.59 6.41
C THR A 107 -4.79 17.57 5.71
N GLY A 108 -4.62 17.78 4.41
CA GLY A 108 -5.35 18.81 3.64
C GLY A 108 -4.74 20.21 3.74
N ASN A 109 -3.88 20.44 4.71
CA ASN A 109 -3.25 21.76 4.96
C ASN A 109 -1.85 21.88 4.36
N ASP A 110 -1.25 20.77 3.94
CA ASP A 110 0.11 20.76 3.40
C ASP A 110 0.16 21.26 1.97
N LYS A 111 0.80 22.41 1.77
CA LYS A 111 1.08 23.00 0.45
C LYS A 111 2.39 22.51 -0.16
N GLY A 112 3.16 21.68 0.59
CA GLY A 112 4.44 21.15 0.16
C GLY A 112 4.34 19.96 -0.80
N ASN A 113 5.46 19.62 -1.46
CA ASN A 113 5.54 18.46 -2.35
C ASN A 113 5.36 17.14 -1.62
N LYS A 114 5.86 17.00 -0.39
CA LYS A 114 5.73 15.83 0.48
C LYS A 114 4.64 16.08 1.51
N ARG A 115 3.50 15.35 1.39
CA ARG A 115 2.31 15.52 2.25
C ARG A 115 1.72 14.22 2.79
N HIS A 116 2.34 13.08 2.49
CA HIS A 116 1.89 11.77 2.95
C HIS A 116 2.99 11.10 3.77
N PRO A 117 2.67 10.16 4.66
CA PRO A 117 3.62 9.56 5.58
C PRO A 117 4.71 8.72 4.90
N SER A 118 5.79 8.52 5.64
CA SER A 118 6.84 7.56 5.34
C SER A 118 6.85 6.46 6.39
N LEU A 119 6.74 5.21 5.96
CA LEU A 119 6.86 4.03 6.80
C LEU A 119 8.24 3.41 6.58
N CYS A 120 9.02 3.23 7.64
CA CYS A 120 10.30 2.52 7.57
C CYS A 120 10.10 1.00 7.41
N ASP A 121 11.19 0.25 7.41
CA ASP A 121 11.16 -1.20 7.26
C ASP A 121 10.46 -1.91 8.43
N ASN A 122 9.82 -3.04 8.14
CA ASN A 122 9.15 -3.92 9.11
C ASN A 122 7.98 -3.26 9.87
N VAL A 123 7.41 -2.18 9.36
CA VAL A 123 6.24 -1.55 9.97
C VAL A 123 4.99 -2.38 9.73
N MET A 124 4.15 -2.51 10.77
CA MET A 124 2.81 -3.08 10.68
C MET A 124 1.77 -2.02 11.03
N VAL A 125 0.76 -1.90 10.19
CA VAL A 125 -0.36 -0.97 10.42
C VAL A 125 -1.66 -1.77 10.45
N ALA A 126 -2.29 -1.83 11.62
CA ALA A 126 -3.52 -2.60 11.83
C ALA A 126 -4.74 -1.92 11.21
N ALA A 127 -5.84 -2.68 11.13
CA ALA A 127 -7.06 -2.30 10.44
C ALA A 127 -7.62 -0.94 10.89
N GLY A 128 -8.06 -0.14 9.92
CA GLY A 128 -8.73 1.14 10.17
C GLY A 128 -7.80 2.29 10.60
N ALA A 129 -6.50 2.09 10.80
CA ALA A 129 -5.61 3.17 11.23
C ALA A 129 -5.45 4.27 10.17
N LYS A 130 -5.37 5.52 10.61
CA LYS A 130 -5.19 6.71 9.77
C LYS A 130 -3.86 7.38 10.13
N ILE A 131 -2.93 7.38 9.21
CA ILE A 131 -1.63 8.02 9.36
C ILE A 131 -1.60 9.19 8.40
N LEU A 132 -1.57 10.42 8.93
CA LEU A 132 -1.84 11.63 8.15
C LEU A 132 -0.69 12.64 8.25
N GLY A 133 -0.34 13.23 7.11
CA GLY A 133 0.68 14.26 7.02
C GLY A 133 2.06 13.71 6.68
N ASN A 134 3.03 14.62 6.58
CA ASN A 134 4.42 14.28 6.30
C ASN A 134 5.14 13.82 7.57
N ILE A 135 4.77 12.67 8.09
CA ILE A 135 5.34 12.08 9.31
C ILE A 135 6.10 10.79 9.01
N HIS A 136 6.99 10.40 9.91
CA HIS A 136 7.81 9.19 9.79
C HIS A 136 7.42 8.17 10.85
N ILE A 137 7.11 6.96 10.41
CA ILE A 137 6.89 5.81 11.29
C ILE A 137 8.17 4.98 11.27
N GLY A 138 8.80 4.86 12.44
CA GLY A 138 10.11 4.23 12.60
C GLY A 138 10.10 2.72 12.32
N THR A 139 11.28 2.16 12.08
CA THR A 139 11.49 0.72 11.83
C THR A 139 10.91 -0.14 12.96
N ASN A 140 10.28 -1.25 12.60
CA ASN A 140 9.63 -2.21 13.51
C ASN A 140 8.43 -1.66 14.29
N ALA A 141 7.95 -0.44 13.99
CA ALA A 141 6.77 0.11 14.66
C ALA A 141 5.51 -0.70 14.32
N LYS A 142 4.62 -0.80 15.29
CA LYS A 142 3.30 -1.42 15.16
C LYS A 142 2.23 -0.40 15.52
N ILE A 143 1.38 -0.06 14.55
CA ILE A 143 0.26 0.86 14.74
C ILE A 143 -1.00 0.06 15.02
N GLY A 144 -1.65 0.36 16.14
CA GLY A 144 -2.87 -0.32 16.56
C GLY A 144 -4.07 -0.05 15.66
N ALA A 145 -5.07 -0.93 15.72
CA ALA A 145 -6.31 -0.77 14.95
C ALA A 145 -7.03 0.54 15.31
N ASN A 146 -7.57 1.21 14.29
CA ASN A 146 -8.29 2.48 14.39
C ASN A 146 -7.48 3.64 15.02
N ALA A 147 -6.17 3.50 15.16
CA ALA A 147 -5.32 4.60 15.62
C ALA A 147 -5.31 5.75 14.61
N VAL A 148 -5.31 6.99 15.12
CA VAL A 148 -5.08 8.19 14.32
C VAL A 148 -3.72 8.77 14.70
N VAL A 149 -2.79 8.82 13.75
CA VAL A 149 -1.41 9.27 13.95
C VAL A 149 -1.18 10.53 13.13
N LEU A 150 -0.87 11.63 13.82
CA LEU A 150 -0.69 12.97 13.23
C LEU A 150 0.71 13.56 13.46
N LYS A 151 1.51 12.95 14.35
CA LYS A 151 2.87 13.38 14.72
C LYS A 151 3.70 12.15 15.09
#